data_45fa2d78c79d02aad0cfc396e8d25d33
#
_entry.id   45fa2d78c79d02aad0cfc396e8d25d33
#
_cell.length_a   1.000
_cell.length_b   1.000
_cell.length_c   1.000
_cell.angle_alpha   90.00
_cell.angle_beta   90.00
_cell.angle_gamma   90.00
#
_symmetry.space_group_name_H-M   'P 1'
#
loop_
_entity.id
_entity.type
_entity.pdbx_description
1 polymer ?
#
loop_
_entity_poly.entity_id
_entity_poly.type
_entity_poly.pdbx_seq_one_letter_code
_entity_poly.pdbx_strand_id
1 'polypeptide(L)'
;GSEMCIRDSSKNFINSKTEKIIFYVDDKKIKITNQIAFIVINDNLYQLSSKVVKQNNNYYVPTESFLNIINNLSTSISLTFKTNQINLSKLIELPKKTVKIDLKSEKEKWEFKTIVIDAGHGGKDPGAVGYRGTKEKDIALDVAKRLEKKLTKNMDIKVVMTRDEDVFLRLSERTKIANENNGSLFISIHTNAAEDRRASGFETFLIGLNKNEYAAKVAARENAVLELEGKSGQELTGEDLIQATIAQAAFASSSETFADMVQKEIKKRVQSRDRGVKQAGFVVLARASMPNVLVELGFISNPAEEKKLRSPQYRDQLATAIYRAVQQYEKTL
;
A
#
# COMPACT_ATOMS: atom_id res chain seq x y z
N GLY A 1 2.41 -0.84 32.63
CA GLY A 1 3.59 -1.15 31.83
C GLY A 1 4.43 0.10 31.68
N SER A 2 5.75 -0.02 31.76
CA SER A 2 6.66 1.13 31.55
C SER A 2 6.68 1.50 30.06
N GLU A 3 6.55 2.78 29.77
CA GLU A 3 6.68 3.35 28.43
C GLU A 3 8.02 4.05 28.31
N MET A 4 8.63 3.95 27.14
CA MET A 4 9.90 4.58 26.82
C MET A 4 9.67 5.79 25.93
N CYS A 5 10.28 6.92 26.27
CA CYS A 5 10.28 8.11 25.45
C CYS A 5 11.44 8.07 24.44
N ILE A 6 11.15 8.20 23.16
CA ILE A 6 12.15 8.36 22.11
C ILE A 6 12.38 9.86 21.91
N ARG A 7 13.36 10.39 22.64
CA ARG A 7 13.62 11.83 22.68
C ARG A 7 14.86 12.27 21.91
N ASP A 8 15.89 11.45 21.83
CA ASP A 8 17.22 11.89 21.45
C ASP A 8 18.05 10.83 20.74
N SER A 9 17.54 10.29 19.62
CA SER A 9 18.46 9.65 18.70
C SER A 9 19.05 10.73 17.78
N SER A 10 20.34 10.81 17.67
CA SER A 10 21.09 11.78 16.86
C SER A 10 20.71 11.77 15.36
N LYS A 11 19.76 10.91 14.95
CA LYS A 11 19.26 10.74 13.59
C LYS A 11 17.79 10.31 13.65
N ASN A 12 16.88 11.24 13.90
CA ASN A 12 15.45 10.98 13.82
C ASN A 12 14.78 11.92 12.82
N PHE A 13 13.68 11.45 12.24
CA PHE A 13 12.82 12.22 11.35
C PHE A 13 11.40 12.13 11.86
N ILE A 14 10.79 13.29 12.12
CA ILE A 14 9.40 13.37 12.56
C ILE A 14 8.59 13.99 11.42
N ASN A 15 7.60 13.24 10.94
CA ASN A 15 6.57 13.78 10.09
C ASN A 15 5.34 14.11 10.95
N SER A 16 5.15 15.40 11.25
CA SER A 16 4.09 15.88 12.11
C SER A 16 2.69 15.69 11.51
N LYS A 17 2.55 15.68 10.18
CA LYS A 17 1.26 15.47 9.50
C LYS A 17 0.80 14.01 9.58
N THR A 18 1.71 13.06 9.39
CA THR A 18 1.39 11.63 9.44
C THR A 18 1.63 11.01 10.81
N GLU A 19 2.07 11.81 11.78
CA GLU A 19 2.40 11.38 13.14
C GLU A 19 3.35 10.18 13.19
N LYS A 20 4.33 10.18 12.31
CA LYS A 20 5.35 9.13 12.19
C LYS A 20 6.70 9.65 12.63
N ILE A 21 7.47 8.79 13.27
CA ILE A 21 8.88 9.01 13.52
C ILE A 21 9.70 7.88 12.93
N ILE A 22 10.86 8.20 12.39
CA ILE A 22 11.89 7.25 11.99
C ILE A 22 13.15 7.56 12.73
N PHE A 23 13.77 6.52 13.19
CA PHE A 23 15.09 6.58 13.80
C PHE A 23 15.86 5.31 13.48
N TYR A 24 17.14 5.33 13.78
CA TYR A 24 18.03 4.22 13.51
C TYR A 24 18.63 3.71 14.81
N VAL A 25 18.64 2.38 14.95
CA VAL A 25 19.35 1.68 16.00
C VAL A 25 20.31 0.74 15.29
N ASP A 26 21.62 1.01 15.42
CA ASP A 26 22.65 0.35 14.66
C ASP A 26 22.44 0.57 13.14
N ASP A 27 22.36 -0.49 12.35
CA ASP A 27 22.06 -0.47 10.92
C ASP A 27 20.56 -0.58 10.61
N LYS A 28 19.71 -0.67 11.63
CA LYS A 28 18.28 -0.93 11.47
C LYS A 28 17.46 0.36 11.45
N LYS A 29 16.71 0.52 10.38
CA LYS A 29 15.74 1.59 10.21
C LYS A 29 14.43 1.24 10.91
N ILE A 30 14.05 2.01 11.92
CA ILE A 30 12.84 1.79 12.71
C ILE A 30 11.83 2.88 12.41
N LYS A 31 10.65 2.47 12.00
CA LYS A 31 9.50 3.36 11.75
C LYS A 31 8.42 3.09 12.78
N ILE A 32 7.96 4.11 13.48
CA ILE A 32 6.82 4.03 14.40
C ILE A 32 5.78 5.10 14.05
N THR A 33 4.52 4.80 14.34
CA THR A 33 3.38 5.68 14.07
C THR A 33 2.55 5.81 15.33
N ASN A 34 2.06 7.03 15.61
CA ASN A 34 1.18 7.28 16.76
C ASN A 34 -0.08 6.43 16.68
N GLN A 35 -0.58 5.98 17.83
CA GLN A 35 -1.78 5.14 18.01
C GLN A 35 -1.70 3.74 17.38
N ILE A 36 -0.53 3.29 16.94
CA ILE A 36 -0.33 1.99 16.31
C ILE A 36 0.48 1.08 17.26
N ALA A 37 0.05 -0.18 17.42
CA ALA A 37 0.73 -1.18 18.24
C ALA A 37 1.74 -2.03 17.44
N PHE A 38 2.37 -1.43 16.44
CA PHE A 38 3.37 -2.07 15.59
C PHE A 38 4.51 -1.13 15.28
N ILE A 39 5.67 -1.71 15.02
CA ILE A 39 6.84 -1.03 14.46
C ILE A 39 7.28 -1.73 13.19
N VAL A 40 7.86 -0.97 12.27
CA VAL A 40 8.47 -1.50 11.05
C VAL A 40 9.98 -1.37 11.18
N ILE A 41 10.72 -2.48 11.03
CA ILE A 41 12.17 -2.51 11.09
C ILE A 41 12.69 -3.12 9.80
N ASN A 42 13.44 -2.34 9.00
CA ASN A 42 13.95 -2.76 7.69
C ASN A 42 12.84 -3.42 6.84
N ASP A 43 11.66 -2.76 6.79
CA ASP A 43 10.45 -3.16 6.06
C ASP A 43 9.74 -4.43 6.56
N ASN A 44 10.19 -5.03 7.67
CA ASN A 44 9.47 -6.08 8.39
C ASN A 44 8.66 -5.50 9.54
N LEU A 45 7.48 -6.08 9.77
CA LEU A 45 6.54 -5.65 10.79
C LEU A 45 6.71 -6.44 12.09
N TYR A 46 6.69 -5.73 13.24
CA TYR A 46 6.79 -6.34 14.57
C TYR A 46 5.72 -5.77 15.49
N GLN A 47 5.06 -6.64 16.22
CA GLN A 47 3.99 -6.27 17.14
C GLN A 47 4.55 -5.78 18.48
N LEU A 48 4.01 -4.67 18.97
CA LEU A 48 4.24 -4.15 20.31
C LEU A 48 3.12 -4.63 21.25
N SER A 49 3.39 -4.65 22.55
CA SER A 49 2.40 -5.03 23.58
C SER A 49 1.29 -4.00 23.78
N SER A 50 1.50 -2.74 23.35
CA SER A 50 0.50 -1.67 23.35
C SER A 50 0.79 -0.65 22.24
N LYS A 51 -0.13 0.29 22.05
CA LYS A 51 0.00 1.35 21.04
C LYS A 51 1.14 2.32 21.39
N VAL A 52 1.79 2.84 20.36
CA VAL A 52 2.67 4.01 20.48
C VAL A 52 1.82 5.24 20.80
N VAL A 53 2.28 6.06 21.73
CA VAL A 53 1.58 7.28 22.14
C VAL A 53 2.47 8.49 21.87
N LYS A 54 1.92 9.52 21.23
CA LYS A 54 2.58 10.81 21.05
C LYS A 54 2.06 11.81 22.10
N GLN A 55 2.98 12.38 22.89
CA GLN A 55 2.67 13.45 23.85
C GLN A 55 3.76 14.53 23.77
N ASN A 56 3.36 15.78 23.68
CA ASN A 56 4.30 16.93 23.65
C ASN A 56 5.46 16.75 22.66
N ASN A 57 5.15 16.30 21.45
CA ASN A 57 6.12 16.00 20.38
C ASN A 57 7.10 14.85 20.65
N ASN A 58 6.92 14.08 21.72
CA ASN A 58 7.65 12.88 22.05
C ASN A 58 6.84 11.64 21.71
N TYR A 59 7.51 10.57 21.31
CA TYR A 59 6.87 9.27 21.05
C TYR A 59 7.23 8.29 22.16
N TYR A 60 6.22 7.65 22.71
CA TYR A 60 6.34 6.66 23.78
C TYR A 60 6.00 5.29 23.21
N VAL A 61 6.87 4.32 23.43
CA VAL A 61 6.68 2.92 23.04
C VAL A 61 6.70 2.02 24.25
N PRO A 62 5.98 0.88 24.23
CA PRO A 62 6.02 -0.07 25.35
C PRO A 62 7.42 -0.70 25.44
N THR A 63 8.11 -0.44 26.53
CA THR A 63 9.54 -0.70 26.72
C THR A 63 9.90 -2.17 26.51
N GLU A 64 9.19 -3.07 27.17
CA GLU A 64 9.54 -4.51 27.17
C GLU A 64 9.45 -5.13 25.78
N SER A 65 8.32 -4.97 25.09
CA SER A 65 8.14 -5.52 23.74
C SER A 65 9.09 -4.89 22.73
N PHE A 66 9.34 -3.57 22.84
CA PHE A 66 10.29 -2.88 21.97
C PHE A 66 11.72 -3.41 22.15
N LEU A 67 12.19 -3.53 23.40
CA LEU A 67 13.54 -4.05 23.70
C LEU A 67 13.70 -5.50 23.24
N ASN A 68 12.69 -6.35 23.48
CA ASN A 68 12.72 -7.73 23.04
C ASN A 68 12.85 -7.84 21.51
N ILE A 69 12.09 -7.03 20.76
CA ILE A 69 12.18 -7.02 19.30
C ILE A 69 13.57 -6.59 18.84
N ILE A 70 14.10 -5.47 19.36
CA ILE A 70 15.41 -4.96 18.94
C ILE A 70 16.53 -5.94 19.31
N ASN A 71 16.53 -6.50 20.52
CA ASN A 71 17.56 -7.42 20.97
C ASN A 71 17.55 -8.74 20.19
N ASN A 72 16.38 -9.22 19.78
CA ASN A 72 16.28 -10.42 18.94
C ASN A 72 16.75 -10.20 17.48
N LEU A 73 16.73 -8.96 17.02
CA LEU A 73 17.12 -8.59 15.65
C LEU A 73 18.56 -8.09 15.54
N SER A 74 19.17 -7.69 16.63
CA SER A 74 20.53 -7.15 16.65
C SER A 74 21.50 -8.19 17.16
N THR A 75 22.60 -8.39 16.42
CA THR A 75 23.72 -9.24 16.82
C THR A 75 24.89 -8.44 17.40
N SER A 76 24.88 -7.12 17.21
CA SER A 76 25.99 -6.22 17.55
C SER A 76 25.73 -5.35 18.76
N ILE A 77 24.46 -5.18 19.15
CA ILE A 77 24.06 -4.37 20.30
C ILE A 77 23.05 -5.11 21.17
N SER A 78 23.08 -4.83 22.45
CA SER A 78 22.04 -5.19 23.42
C SER A 78 21.50 -3.94 24.08
N LEU A 79 20.18 -3.80 24.08
CA LEU A 79 19.50 -2.72 24.77
C LEU A 79 18.96 -3.24 26.11
N THR A 80 19.33 -2.58 27.19
CA THR A 80 18.80 -2.88 28.54
C THR A 80 18.15 -1.63 29.13
N PHE A 81 17.06 -1.83 29.86
CA PHE A 81 16.36 -0.76 30.55
C PHE A 81 16.70 -0.81 32.06
N LYS A 82 17.37 0.22 32.57
CA LYS A 82 17.65 0.39 33.99
C LYS A 82 17.37 1.83 34.41
N THR A 83 16.69 2.01 35.52
CA THR A 83 16.46 3.32 36.17
C THR A 83 15.90 4.39 35.19
N ASN A 84 14.85 4.06 34.46
CA ASN A 84 14.21 4.92 33.42
C ASN A 84 15.13 5.37 32.28
N GLN A 85 16.23 4.67 32.05
CA GLN A 85 17.13 4.93 30.91
C GLN A 85 17.42 3.63 30.17
N ILE A 86 17.57 3.76 28.83
CA ILE A 86 18.05 2.67 28.00
C ILE A 86 19.57 2.75 27.93
N ASN A 87 20.21 1.63 28.30
CA ASN A 87 21.63 1.46 28.15
C ASN A 87 21.93 0.63 26.90
N LEU A 88 22.74 1.16 26.01
CA LEU A 88 23.24 0.49 24.83
C LEU A 88 24.58 -0.15 25.15
N SER A 89 24.64 -1.48 25.12
CA SER A 89 25.89 -2.24 25.28
C SER A 89 26.30 -2.81 23.94
N LYS A 90 27.54 -2.53 23.51
CA LYS A 90 28.11 -3.23 22.35
C LYS A 90 28.50 -4.64 22.73
N LEU A 91 28.06 -5.62 21.96
CA LEU A 91 28.40 -7.03 22.18
C LEU A 91 29.76 -7.41 21.55
N ILE A 92 30.18 -6.70 20.49
CA ILE A 92 31.48 -6.93 19.79
C ILE A 92 31.94 -5.59 19.17
N GLU A 93 33.24 -5.30 19.22
CA GLU A 93 33.82 -4.26 18.37
C GLU A 93 33.90 -4.74 16.91
N LEU A 94 32.90 -4.45 16.14
CA LEU A 94 32.98 -4.58 14.68
C LEU A 94 33.64 -3.35 14.06
N PRO A 95 34.42 -3.50 12.97
CA PRO A 95 35.03 -2.35 12.31
C PRO A 95 33.92 -1.36 11.94
N LYS A 96 34.10 -0.10 12.31
CA LYS A 96 33.20 1.02 12.04
C LYS A 96 32.99 1.17 10.53
N LYS A 97 32.05 0.43 9.96
CA LYS A 97 31.40 0.86 8.73
C LYS A 97 30.47 1.98 9.13
N THR A 98 30.97 3.20 9.11
CA THR A 98 30.14 4.39 9.15
C THR A 98 29.25 4.36 7.92
N VAL A 99 28.05 3.84 8.06
CA VAL A 99 26.99 4.09 7.09
C VAL A 99 26.73 5.59 7.20
N LYS A 100 27.26 6.36 6.26
CA LYS A 100 26.88 7.76 6.09
C LYS A 100 25.43 7.76 5.64
N ILE A 101 24.53 7.89 6.61
CA ILE A 101 23.11 8.08 6.31
C ILE A 101 23.00 9.50 5.78
N ASP A 102 22.76 9.62 4.51
CA ASP A 102 22.44 10.89 3.89
C ASP A 102 21.02 11.27 4.31
N LEU A 103 20.95 12.19 5.27
CA LEU A 103 19.69 12.69 5.82
C LEU A 103 18.81 13.33 4.74
N LYS A 104 19.42 13.88 3.67
CA LYS A 104 18.70 14.47 2.55
C LYS A 104 18.01 13.38 1.73
N SER A 105 18.71 12.29 1.42
CA SER A 105 18.13 11.15 0.69
C SER A 105 17.05 10.44 1.48
N GLU A 106 17.14 10.40 2.82
CA GLU A 106 16.08 9.84 3.65
C GLU A 106 14.83 10.73 3.70
N LYS A 107 14.99 12.06 3.79
CA LYS A 107 13.87 13.00 3.70
C LYS A 107 13.16 12.89 2.35
N GLU A 108 13.92 12.77 1.27
CA GLU A 108 13.41 12.60 -0.09
C GLU A 108 12.58 11.32 -0.28
N LYS A 109 12.85 10.25 0.48
CA LYS A 109 12.03 9.01 0.49
C LYS A 109 10.68 9.16 1.17
N TRP A 110 10.46 10.27 1.90
CA TRP A 110 9.21 10.54 2.65
C TRP A 110 8.34 11.61 1.99
N GLU A 111 8.88 12.32 1.05
CA GLU A 111 8.10 13.23 0.23
C GLU A 111 7.18 12.40 -0.67
N PHE A 112 6.01 12.92 -0.96
CA PHE A 112 5.08 12.29 -1.92
C PHE A 112 5.68 12.40 -3.32
N LYS A 113 6.58 11.48 -3.66
CA LYS A 113 7.39 11.56 -4.89
C LYS A 113 7.26 10.35 -5.79
N THR A 114 6.84 9.21 -5.27
CA THR A 114 6.76 8.00 -6.07
C THR A 114 5.35 7.43 -6.04
N ILE A 115 4.71 7.34 -7.19
CA ILE A 115 3.44 6.64 -7.34
C ILE A 115 3.68 5.34 -8.08
N VAL A 116 3.19 4.25 -7.50
CA VAL A 116 3.24 2.94 -8.15
C VAL A 116 1.87 2.62 -8.71
N ILE A 117 1.82 2.37 -10.02
CA ILE A 117 0.62 1.97 -10.73
C ILE A 117 0.73 0.48 -11.04
N ASP A 118 -0.19 -0.29 -10.52
CA ASP A 118 -0.31 -1.70 -10.81
C ASP A 118 -1.41 -1.94 -11.84
N ALA A 119 -1.03 -2.41 -13.02
CA ALA A 119 -1.98 -2.87 -14.02
C ALA A 119 -2.33 -4.33 -13.71
N GLY A 120 -3.54 -4.60 -13.24
CA GLY A 120 -3.97 -5.94 -12.85
C GLY A 120 -3.78 -6.98 -13.96
N HIS A 121 -3.59 -8.24 -13.57
CA HIS A 121 -3.42 -9.38 -14.48
C HIS A 121 -2.22 -9.24 -15.44
N GLY A 122 -2.22 -9.95 -16.56
CA GLY A 122 -1.18 -9.86 -17.61
C GLY A 122 -0.63 -11.21 -18.04
N GLY A 123 -0.08 -11.27 -19.25
CA GLY A 123 0.48 -12.49 -19.86
C GLY A 123 -0.55 -13.63 -19.91
N LYS A 124 -0.25 -14.74 -19.23
CA LYS A 124 -1.13 -15.92 -19.14
C LYS A 124 -2.40 -15.72 -18.31
N ASP A 125 -2.47 -14.65 -17.52
CA ASP A 125 -3.65 -14.29 -16.74
C ASP A 125 -4.45 -13.20 -17.49
N PRO A 126 -5.59 -13.56 -18.12
CA PRO A 126 -6.41 -12.59 -18.84
C PRO A 126 -7.23 -11.68 -17.91
N GLY A 127 -7.38 -12.05 -16.61
CA GLY A 127 -8.42 -11.52 -15.75
C GLY A 127 -9.83 -11.91 -16.23
N ALA A 128 -10.82 -11.15 -15.86
CA ALA A 128 -12.17 -11.35 -16.34
C ALA A 128 -12.26 -11.11 -17.86
N VAL A 129 -13.16 -11.87 -18.52
CA VAL A 129 -13.40 -11.76 -19.95
C VAL A 129 -14.84 -11.33 -20.20
N GLY A 130 -15.00 -10.22 -20.88
CA GLY A 130 -16.30 -9.66 -21.24
C GLY A 130 -17.05 -10.49 -22.29
N TYR A 131 -18.32 -10.14 -22.47
CA TYR A 131 -19.23 -10.82 -23.43
C TYR A 131 -18.69 -10.86 -24.88
N ARG A 132 -17.96 -9.83 -25.27
CA ARG A 132 -17.34 -9.70 -26.61
C ARG A 132 -15.88 -10.12 -26.65
N GLY A 133 -15.40 -10.83 -25.64
CA GLY A 133 -14.02 -11.29 -25.56
C GLY A 133 -13.01 -10.22 -25.11
N THR A 134 -13.47 -9.07 -24.63
CA THR A 134 -12.59 -8.04 -24.06
C THR A 134 -11.94 -8.57 -22.80
N LYS A 135 -10.62 -8.54 -22.72
CA LYS A 135 -9.87 -9.02 -21.55
C LYS A 135 -9.62 -7.88 -20.58
N GLU A 136 -9.76 -8.14 -19.29
CA GLU A 136 -9.48 -7.19 -18.23
C GLU A 136 -8.05 -6.68 -18.28
N LYS A 137 -7.07 -7.57 -18.46
CA LYS A 137 -5.65 -7.22 -18.53
C LYS A 137 -5.33 -6.11 -19.52
N ASP A 138 -6.06 -6.08 -20.66
CA ASP A 138 -5.84 -5.09 -21.72
C ASP A 138 -6.42 -3.72 -21.33
N ILE A 139 -7.59 -3.72 -20.68
CA ILE A 139 -8.21 -2.49 -20.16
C ILE A 139 -7.39 -1.90 -19.01
N ALA A 140 -6.98 -2.73 -18.06
CA ALA A 140 -6.17 -2.33 -16.93
C ALA A 140 -4.85 -1.68 -17.39
N LEU A 141 -4.15 -2.32 -18.35
CA LEU A 141 -2.90 -1.81 -18.89
C LEU A 141 -3.08 -0.48 -19.65
N ASP A 142 -4.12 -0.36 -20.48
CA ASP A 142 -4.34 0.87 -21.23
C ASP A 142 -4.68 2.05 -20.29
N VAL A 143 -5.52 1.83 -19.27
CA VAL A 143 -5.85 2.88 -18.29
C VAL A 143 -4.62 3.23 -17.45
N ALA A 144 -3.83 2.25 -17.03
CA ALA A 144 -2.60 2.45 -16.28
C ALA A 144 -1.59 3.32 -17.08
N LYS A 145 -1.34 3.01 -18.35
CA LYS A 145 -0.47 3.81 -19.23
C LYS A 145 -0.98 5.25 -19.44
N ARG A 146 -2.30 5.42 -19.56
CA ARG A 146 -2.88 6.77 -19.64
C ARG A 146 -2.70 7.55 -18.36
N LEU A 147 -2.84 6.90 -17.22
CA LEU A 147 -2.63 7.50 -15.91
C LEU A 147 -1.16 7.89 -15.73
N GLU A 148 -0.21 6.98 -16.01
CA GLU A 148 1.22 7.25 -16.00
C GLU A 148 1.57 8.48 -16.82
N LYS A 149 1.14 8.53 -18.09
CA LYS A 149 1.38 9.66 -18.97
C LYS A 149 0.85 10.99 -18.43
N LYS A 150 -0.31 10.98 -17.76
CA LYS A 150 -0.89 12.18 -17.16
C LYS A 150 -0.10 12.63 -15.92
N LEU A 151 0.30 11.70 -15.08
CA LEU A 151 1.09 11.97 -13.88
C LEU A 151 2.48 12.52 -14.24
N THR A 152 3.22 11.83 -15.07
CA THR A 152 4.59 12.21 -15.48
C THR A 152 4.65 13.54 -16.23
N LYS A 153 3.59 13.86 -17.01
CA LYS A 153 3.53 15.12 -17.75
C LYS A 153 3.22 16.33 -16.87
N ASN A 154 2.43 16.16 -15.80
CA ASN A 154 1.78 17.28 -15.10
C ASN A 154 2.14 17.38 -13.62
N MET A 155 2.93 16.48 -13.09
CA MET A 155 3.36 16.47 -11.68
C MET A 155 4.86 16.18 -11.61
N ASP A 156 5.53 16.75 -10.62
CA ASP A 156 6.96 16.47 -10.35
C ASP A 156 7.08 15.24 -9.43
N ILE A 157 6.72 14.09 -9.99
CA ILE A 157 6.71 12.80 -9.29
C ILE A 157 7.29 11.70 -10.15
N LYS A 158 7.94 10.74 -9.50
CA LYS A 158 8.34 9.47 -10.14
C LYS A 158 7.12 8.57 -10.27
N VAL A 159 6.89 8.03 -11.45
CA VAL A 159 5.87 6.99 -11.67
C VAL A 159 6.57 5.67 -11.96
N VAL A 160 6.14 4.62 -11.27
CA VAL A 160 6.63 3.25 -11.48
C VAL A 160 5.43 2.39 -11.86
N MET A 161 5.51 1.74 -13.01
CA MET A 161 4.52 0.74 -13.42
C MET A 161 4.99 -0.63 -12.91
N THR A 162 4.08 -1.47 -12.37
CA THR A 162 4.43 -2.87 -12.07
C THR A 162 4.68 -3.64 -13.35
N ARG A 163 3.90 -3.37 -14.39
CA ARG A 163 4.11 -3.82 -15.77
C ARG A 163 3.68 -2.73 -16.75
N ASP A 164 4.41 -2.59 -17.82
CA ASP A 164 4.12 -1.68 -18.93
C ASP A 164 3.83 -2.41 -20.25
N GLU A 165 3.88 -3.75 -20.21
CA GLU A 165 3.54 -4.63 -21.33
C GLU A 165 2.67 -5.81 -20.87
N ASP A 166 2.29 -6.70 -21.81
CA ASP A 166 1.45 -7.87 -21.51
C ASP A 166 2.27 -9.03 -20.95
N VAL A 167 2.79 -8.86 -19.73
CA VAL A 167 3.55 -9.87 -19.00
C VAL A 167 2.82 -10.28 -17.73
N PHE A 168 3.04 -11.53 -17.31
CA PHE A 168 2.53 -12.06 -16.06
C PHE A 168 3.46 -11.70 -14.90
N LEU A 169 2.89 -11.10 -13.85
CA LEU A 169 3.57 -10.86 -12.58
C LEU A 169 2.77 -11.48 -11.43
N ARG A 170 3.48 -12.13 -10.51
CA ARG A 170 2.89 -12.63 -9.27
C ARG A 170 2.42 -11.48 -8.39
N LEU A 171 1.41 -11.70 -7.56
CA LEU A 171 0.90 -10.67 -6.64
C LEU A 171 1.99 -10.16 -5.69
N SER A 172 2.86 -11.06 -5.20
CA SER A 172 3.99 -10.68 -4.35
C SER A 172 5.05 -9.82 -5.05
N GLU A 173 5.26 -10.02 -6.35
CA GLU A 173 6.20 -9.22 -7.15
C GLU A 173 5.70 -7.78 -7.33
N ARG A 174 4.39 -7.58 -7.47
CA ARG A 174 3.77 -6.25 -7.61
C ARG A 174 4.01 -5.39 -6.38
N THR A 175 3.77 -5.93 -5.19
CA THR A 175 4.05 -5.22 -3.93
C THR A 175 5.55 -5.08 -3.64
N LYS A 176 6.36 -6.06 -4.05
CA LYS A 176 7.83 -5.95 -3.96
C LYS A 176 8.34 -4.77 -4.78
N ILE A 177 7.90 -4.62 -6.04
CA ILE A 177 8.25 -3.47 -6.88
C ILE A 177 7.86 -2.16 -6.18
N ALA A 178 6.66 -2.10 -5.60
CA ALA A 178 6.20 -0.91 -4.89
C ALA A 178 7.08 -0.55 -3.69
N ASN A 179 7.41 -1.53 -2.86
CA ASN A 179 8.21 -1.35 -1.66
C ASN A 179 9.67 -0.97 -1.98
N GLU A 180 10.30 -1.64 -2.95
CA GLU A 180 11.68 -1.39 -3.38
C GLU A 180 11.86 0.00 -4.01
N ASN A 181 10.82 0.54 -4.64
CA ASN A 181 10.82 1.88 -5.19
C ASN A 181 10.41 2.97 -4.19
N ASN A 182 10.25 2.65 -2.90
CA ASN A 182 9.77 3.56 -1.86
C ASN A 182 8.48 4.29 -2.27
N GLY A 183 7.50 3.53 -2.77
CA GLY A 183 6.21 4.06 -3.21
C GLY A 183 5.54 4.90 -2.12
N SER A 184 5.05 6.07 -2.49
CA SER A 184 4.27 6.96 -1.62
C SER A 184 2.77 6.65 -1.70
N LEU A 185 2.36 6.02 -2.80
CA LEU A 185 0.99 5.59 -3.07
C LEU A 185 1.02 4.41 -4.05
N PHE A 186 0.20 3.39 -3.79
CA PHE A 186 0.03 2.23 -4.67
C PHE A 186 -1.41 2.20 -5.20
N ILE A 187 -1.57 2.14 -6.53
CA ILE A 187 -2.86 2.15 -7.21
C ILE A 187 -2.95 0.92 -8.11
N SER A 188 -3.73 -0.07 -7.71
CA SER A 188 -4.03 -1.25 -8.53
C SER A 188 -5.29 -0.99 -9.37
N ILE A 189 -5.25 -1.28 -10.65
CA ILE A 189 -6.30 -0.98 -11.64
C ILE A 189 -6.85 -2.28 -12.19
N HIS A 190 -8.17 -2.45 -12.04
CA HIS A 190 -8.93 -3.65 -12.40
C HIS A 190 -10.24 -3.31 -13.10
N THR A 191 -10.93 -4.33 -13.63
CA THR A 191 -12.32 -4.26 -14.07
C THR A 191 -13.13 -5.41 -13.49
N ASN A 192 -14.16 -5.10 -12.77
CA ASN A 192 -15.01 -6.06 -12.07
C ASN A 192 -15.77 -7.00 -13.02
N ALA A 193 -16.12 -8.15 -12.51
CA ALA A 193 -17.07 -9.06 -13.15
C ALA A 193 -18.06 -9.64 -12.14
N ALA A 194 -19.23 -10.02 -12.59
CA ALA A 194 -20.23 -10.71 -11.80
C ALA A 194 -20.97 -11.72 -12.66
N GLU A 195 -21.53 -12.77 -12.01
CA GLU A 195 -22.42 -13.74 -12.68
C GLU A 195 -23.67 -13.04 -13.20
N ASP A 196 -24.25 -12.15 -12.38
CA ASP A 196 -25.35 -11.29 -12.83
C ASP A 196 -24.81 -10.19 -13.75
N ARG A 197 -25.01 -10.36 -15.03
CA ARG A 197 -24.59 -9.41 -16.08
C ARG A 197 -25.28 -8.03 -16.01
N ARG A 198 -26.25 -7.84 -15.12
CA ARG A 198 -26.87 -6.54 -14.86
C ARG A 198 -26.05 -5.72 -13.87
N ALA A 199 -25.11 -6.35 -13.13
CA ALA A 199 -24.21 -5.64 -12.25
C ALA A 199 -23.45 -4.58 -13.03
N SER A 200 -23.36 -3.36 -12.47
CA SER A 200 -22.75 -2.20 -13.12
C SER A 200 -22.22 -1.21 -12.12
N GLY A 201 -21.30 -0.37 -12.53
CA GLY A 201 -20.73 0.70 -11.71
C GLY A 201 -19.24 0.50 -11.41
N PHE A 202 -18.65 1.52 -10.84
CA PHE A 202 -17.26 1.52 -10.38
C PHE A 202 -17.21 1.50 -8.86
N GLU A 203 -16.13 0.98 -8.32
CA GLU A 203 -15.91 0.90 -6.87
C GLU A 203 -14.41 0.90 -6.55
N THR A 204 -14.06 1.28 -5.33
CA THR A 204 -12.68 1.26 -4.86
C THR A 204 -12.56 0.41 -3.62
N PHE A 205 -11.53 -0.43 -3.57
CA PHE A 205 -11.30 -1.33 -2.46
C PHE A 205 -10.06 -0.96 -1.67
N LEU A 206 -10.17 -1.17 -0.37
CA LEU A 206 -9.08 -1.12 0.62
C LEU A 206 -8.84 -2.53 1.15
N ILE A 207 -7.63 -2.78 1.67
CA ILE A 207 -7.39 -3.98 2.45
C ILE A 207 -8.21 -3.94 3.74
N GLY A 208 -8.80 -5.05 4.11
CA GLY A 208 -9.53 -5.19 5.37
C GLY A 208 -10.21 -6.53 5.51
N LEU A 209 -10.80 -6.75 6.68
CA LEU A 209 -11.56 -7.96 6.95
C LEU A 209 -12.81 -8.01 6.05
N ASN A 210 -13.14 -9.21 5.57
CA ASN A 210 -14.30 -9.47 4.72
C ASN A 210 -15.60 -9.28 5.52
N LYS A 211 -16.06 -8.04 5.69
CA LYS A 211 -17.32 -7.72 6.38
C LYS A 211 -18.56 -7.89 5.50
N ASN A 212 -18.38 -8.08 4.21
CA ASN A 212 -19.43 -8.13 3.20
C ASN A 212 -19.14 -9.27 2.22
N GLU A 213 -20.10 -10.18 2.07
CA GLU A 213 -19.99 -11.35 1.18
C GLU A 213 -19.68 -10.96 -0.28
N TYR A 214 -20.28 -9.88 -0.76
CA TYR A 214 -20.00 -9.37 -2.10
C TYR A 214 -18.52 -8.98 -2.26
N ALA A 215 -17.99 -8.18 -1.31
CA ALA A 215 -16.59 -7.75 -1.36
C ALA A 215 -15.62 -8.93 -1.23
N ALA A 216 -15.99 -9.94 -0.41
CA ALA A 216 -15.23 -11.19 -0.30
C ALA A 216 -15.18 -11.95 -1.64
N LYS A 217 -16.30 -12.03 -2.37
CA LYS A 217 -16.35 -12.67 -3.71
C LYS A 217 -15.50 -11.94 -4.74
N VAL A 218 -15.45 -10.60 -4.70
CA VAL A 218 -14.56 -9.83 -5.58
C VAL A 218 -13.11 -10.15 -5.26
N ALA A 219 -12.72 -10.05 -3.97
CA ALA A 219 -11.35 -10.36 -3.56
C ALA A 219 -10.94 -11.81 -3.89
N ALA A 220 -11.84 -12.78 -3.71
CA ALA A 220 -11.56 -14.18 -4.06
C ALA A 220 -11.27 -14.34 -5.56
N ARG A 221 -11.98 -13.61 -6.43
CA ARG A 221 -11.74 -13.65 -7.86
C ARG A 221 -10.37 -13.06 -8.22
N GLU A 222 -10.04 -11.91 -7.66
CA GLU A 222 -8.74 -11.27 -7.92
C GLU A 222 -7.58 -12.08 -7.33
N ASN A 223 -7.80 -12.77 -6.22
CA ASN A 223 -6.82 -13.66 -5.61
C ASN A 223 -6.69 -15.01 -6.35
N ALA A 224 -7.65 -15.39 -7.22
CA ALA A 224 -7.60 -16.67 -7.97
C ALA A 224 -6.35 -16.79 -8.86
N VAL A 225 -5.68 -15.70 -9.19
CA VAL A 225 -4.39 -15.71 -9.89
C VAL A 225 -3.32 -16.52 -9.12
N LEU A 226 -3.45 -16.70 -7.80
CA LEU A 226 -2.55 -17.54 -7.00
C LEU A 226 -2.50 -18.98 -7.50
N GLU A 227 -3.58 -19.51 -8.08
CA GLU A 227 -3.60 -20.82 -8.71
C GLU A 227 -2.62 -20.89 -9.92
N LEU A 228 -2.48 -19.78 -10.65
CA LEU A 228 -1.55 -19.67 -11.77
C LEU A 228 -0.10 -19.48 -11.33
N GLU A 229 0.12 -19.06 -10.07
CA GLU A 229 1.46 -18.90 -9.48
C GLU A 229 2.07 -20.25 -9.05
N GLY A 230 1.28 -21.33 -9.01
CA GLY A 230 1.70 -22.67 -8.62
C GLY A 230 1.96 -22.75 -7.11
N LYS A 231 2.87 -23.68 -6.70
CA LYS A 231 3.17 -23.93 -5.27
C LYS A 231 3.72 -22.71 -4.50
N SER A 232 4.10 -21.64 -5.17
CA SER A 232 4.58 -20.40 -4.56
C SER A 232 3.46 -19.39 -4.28
N GLY A 233 2.27 -19.59 -4.83
CA GLY A 233 1.08 -18.80 -4.51
C GLY A 233 0.52 -19.23 -3.16
N GLN A 234 0.58 -18.36 -2.15
CA GLN A 234 -0.06 -18.60 -0.85
C GLN A 234 -1.28 -17.71 -0.73
N GLU A 235 -2.44 -18.32 -0.56
CA GLU A 235 -3.63 -17.60 -0.08
C GLU A 235 -3.34 -17.00 1.30
N LEU A 236 -3.90 -15.82 1.55
CA LEU A 236 -3.90 -15.28 2.90
C LEU A 236 -4.85 -16.13 3.76
N THR A 237 -4.30 -16.76 4.78
CA THR A 237 -5.12 -17.35 5.83
C THR A 237 -5.89 -16.26 6.57
N GLY A 238 -6.90 -16.61 7.36
CA GLY A 238 -7.59 -15.63 8.20
C GLY A 238 -6.62 -14.88 9.12
N GLU A 239 -5.59 -15.55 9.59
CA GLU A 239 -4.54 -14.99 10.44
C GLU A 239 -3.62 -14.04 9.67
N ASP A 240 -3.19 -14.42 8.45
CA ASP A 240 -2.43 -13.55 7.56
C ASP A 240 -3.20 -12.27 7.19
N LEU A 241 -4.51 -12.39 6.94
CA LEU A 241 -5.36 -11.26 6.64
C LEU A 241 -5.50 -10.30 7.83
N ILE A 242 -5.62 -10.84 9.05
CA ILE A 242 -5.61 -10.04 10.27
C ILE A 242 -4.28 -9.29 10.39
N GLN A 243 -3.16 -9.99 10.24
CA GLN A 243 -1.83 -9.38 10.29
C GLN A 243 -1.66 -8.30 9.21
N ALA A 244 -2.06 -8.58 7.96
CA ALA A 244 -2.02 -7.61 6.88
C ALA A 244 -2.89 -6.38 7.17
N THR A 245 -4.10 -6.57 7.70
CA THR A 245 -4.99 -5.46 8.07
C THR A 245 -4.39 -4.60 9.18
N ILE A 246 -3.76 -5.22 10.16
CA ILE A 246 -3.06 -4.52 11.24
C ILE A 246 -1.85 -3.76 10.69
N ALA A 247 -1.06 -4.39 9.81
CA ALA A 247 0.07 -3.74 9.14
C ALA A 247 -0.37 -2.50 8.35
N GLN A 248 -1.50 -2.58 7.69
CA GLN A 248 -2.09 -1.49 6.91
C GLN A 248 -2.81 -0.44 7.76
N ALA A 249 -3.02 -0.67 9.05
CA ALA A 249 -3.68 0.29 9.94
C ALA A 249 -2.95 1.65 9.96
N ALA A 250 -1.62 1.66 9.79
CA ALA A 250 -0.83 2.89 9.68
C ALA A 250 -1.17 3.72 8.43
N PHE A 251 -1.72 3.10 7.40
CA PHE A 251 -2.04 3.72 6.11
C PHE A 251 -3.55 3.81 5.86
N ALA A 252 -4.37 3.21 6.74
CA ALA A 252 -5.81 3.05 6.52
C ALA A 252 -6.52 4.38 6.25
N SER A 253 -6.29 5.39 7.09
CA SER A 253 -6.90 6.73 6.93
C SER A 253 -6.47 7.40 5.62
N SER A 254 -5.19 7.28 5.26
CA SER A 254 -4.66 7.83 4.01
C SER A 254 -5.23 7.10 2.78
N SER A 255 -5.33 5.78 2.86
CA SER A 255 -5.93 4.95 1.80
C SER A 255 -7.42 5.26 1.62
N GLU A 256 -8.18 5.40 2.72
CA GLU A 256 -9.60 5.76 2.71
C GLU A 256 -9.82 7.15 2.10
N THR A 257 -9.02 8.14 2.53
CA THR A 257 -9.05 9.50 1.98
C THR A 257 -8.82 9.48 0.47
N PHE A 258 -7.82 8.74 0.01
CA PHE A 258 -7.53 8.64 -1.43
C PHE A 258 -8.63 7.89 -2.19
N ALA A 259 -9.15 6.78 -1.64
CA ALA A 259 -10.25 6.02 -2.24
C ALA A 259 -11.50 6.87 -2.44
N ASP A 260 -11.85 7.68 -1.44
CA ASP A 260 -12.97 8.63 -1.52
C ASP A 260 -12.76 9.69 -2.63
N MET A 261 -11.54 10.18 -2.78
CA MET A 261 -11.20 11.12 -3.85
C MET A 261 -11.34 10.46 -5.23
N VAL A 262 -10.88 9.21 -5.38
CA VAL A 262 -11.04 8.43 -6.62
C VAL A 262 -12.53 8.28 -6.96
N GLN A 263 -13.36 7.83 -6.01
CA GLN A 263 -14.80 7.68 -6.22
C GLN A 263 -15.46 9.00 -6.66
N LYS A 264 -15.19 10.10 -5.96
CA LYS A 264 -15.73 11.43 -6.27
C LYS A 264 -15.31 11.90 -7.67
N GLU A 265 -14.06 11.69 -8.05
CA GLU A 265 -13.54 12.15 -9.34
C GLU A 265 -14.02 11.28 -10.51
N ILE A 266 -14.19 9.97 -10.32
CA ILE A 266 -14.80 9.10 -11.33
C ILE A 266 -16.28 9.51 -11.53
N LYS A 267 -17.03 9.67 -10.44
CA LYS A 267 -18.45 10.08 -10.49
C LYS A 267 -18.69 11.39 -11.25
N LYS A 268 -17.75 12.34 -11.16
CA LYS A 268 -17.84 13.61 -11.91
C LYS A 268 -17.66 13.48 -13.41
N ARG A 269 -16.96 12.40 -13.87
CA ARG A 269 -16.49 12.29 -15.26
C ARG A 269 -17.19 11.24 -16.09
N VAL A 270 -17.73 10.22 -15.44
CA VAL A 270 -18.37 9.12 -16.14
C VAL A 270 -19.79 8.91 -15.67
N GLN A 271 -20.67 8.63 -16.62
CA GLN A 271 -22.05 8.23 -16.33
C GLN A 271 -22.10 6.72 -16.03
N SER A 272 -21.72 6.37 -14.81
CA SER A 272 -21.81 5.02 -14.27
C SER A 272 -22.22 5.05 -12.80
N ARG A 273 -22.71 3.94 -12.28
CA ARG A 273 -23.14 3.82 -10.89
C ARG A 273 -21.95 3.88 -9.96
N ASP A 274 -21.96 4.79 -9.02
CA ASP A 274 -21.03 4.84 -7.89
C ASP A 274 -21.44 3.78 -6.86
N ARG A 275 -20.57 2.79 -6.61
CA ARG A 275 -20.78 1.70 -5.65
C ARG A 275 -20.04 1.93 -4.34
N GLY A 276 -19.31 3.03 -4.24
CA GLY A 276 -18.58 3.48 -3.05
C GLY A 276 -17.28 2.72 -2.78
N VAL A 277 -16.71 3.03 -1.62
CA VAL A 277 -15.50 2.40 -1.10
C VAL A 277 -15.87 1.17 -0.26
N LYS A 278 -15.09 0.10 -0.38
CA LYS A 278 -15.29 -1.17 0.33
C LYS A 278 -13.97 -1.72 0.88
N GLN A 279 -14.07 -2.74 1.71
CA GLN A 279 -12.90 -3.43 2.27
C GLN A 279 -13.01 -4.93 2.01
N ALA A 280 -11.90 -5.55 1.59
CA ALA A 280 -11.77 -7.00 1.47
C ALA A 280 -10.30 -7.45 1.48
N GLY A 281 -10.09 -8.77 1.51
CA GLY A 281 -8.78 -9.41 1.63
C GLY A 281 -8.02 -9.54 0.31
N PHE A 282 -7.68 -8.43 -0.33
CA PHE A 282 -6.87 -8.43 -1.55
C PHE A 282 -5.39 -8.69 -1.24
N VAL A 283 -4.86 -9.79 -1.75
CA VAL A 283 -3.44 -10.17 -1.55
C VAL A 283 -2.49 -9.10 -2.11
N VAL A 284 -2.84 -8.50 -3.25
CA VAL A 284 -2.03 -7.44 -3.89
C VAL A 284 -1.93 -6.17 -3.04
N LEU A 285 -2.84 -5.93 -2.11
CA LEU A 285 -2.78 -4.78 -1.20
C LEU A 285 -2.09 -5.11 0.13
N ALA A 286 -2.11 -6.38 0.53
CA ALA A 286 -1.77 -6.83 1.88
C ALA A 286 -0.32 -6.51 2.30
N ARG A 287 0.62 -6.55 1.35
CA ARG A 287 2.07 -6.41 1.63
C ARG A 287 2.66 -5.07 1.16
N ALA A 288 1.83 -4.13 0.75
CA ALA A 288 2.29 -2.80 0.36
C ALA A 288 2.62 -1.95 1.60
N SER A 289 3.79 -1.32 1.65
CA SER A 289 4.26 -0.51 2.80
C SER A 289 3.94 0.98 2.64
N MET A 290 2.82 1.29 1.97
CA MET A 290 2.33 2.64 1.70
C MET A 290 0.79 2.65 1.63
N PRO A 291 0.14 3.83 1.61
CA PRO A 291 -1.27 3.94 1.26
C PRO A 291 -1.57 3.25 -0.07
N ASN A 292 -2.63 2.46 -0.13
CA ASN A 292 -2.92 1.65 -1.31
C ASN A 292 -4.42 1.48 -1.53
N VAL A 293 -4.80 1.35 -2.80
CA VAL A 293 -6.17 1.09 -3.24
C VAL A 293 -6.20 0.15 -4.43
N LEU A 294 -7.31 -0.58 -4.61
CA LEU A 294 -7.65 -1.28 -5.83
C LEU A 294 -8.91 -0.62 -6.42
N VAL A 295 -8.83 -0.19 -7.66
CA VAL A 295 -9.88 0.53 -8.37
C VAL A 295 -10.51 -0.37 -9.41
N GLU A 296 -11.79 -0.66 -9.24
CA GLU A 296 -12.64 -1.38 -10.18
C GLU A 296 -13.34 -0.37 -11.10
N LEU A 297 -12.91 -0.30 -12.33
CA LEU A 297 -13.31 0.73 -13.29
C LEU A 297 -14.74 0.58 -13.82
N GLY A 298 -15.33 -0.61 -13.65
CA GLY A 298 -16.64 -0.99 -14.16
C GLY A 298 -16.75 -2.49 -14.34
N PHE A 299 -17.93 -3.00 -14.64
CA PHE A 299 -18.17 -4.44 -14.83
C PHE A 299 -17.96 -4.87 -16.28
N ILE A 300 -16.83 -5.53 -16.56
CA ILE A 300 -16.52 -6.04 -17.89
C ILE A 300 -17.52 -7.15 -18.33
N SER A 301 -18.14 -7.85 -17.36
CA SER A 301 -19.20 -8.84 -17.60
C SER A 301 -20.53 -8.22 -18.05
N ASN A 302 -20.74 -6.90 -17.84
CA ASN A 302 -21.94 -6.20 -18.27
C ASN A 302 -21.74 -5.70 -19.72
N PRO A 303 -22.59 -6.12 -20.70
CA PRO A 303 -22.39 -5.76 -22.11
C PRO A 303 -22.37 -4.25 -22.39
N ALA A 304 -23.13 -3.46 -21.63
CA ALA A 304 -23.17 -2.01 -21.79
C ALA A 304 -21.90 -1.35 -21.24
N GLU A 305 -21.39 -1.81 -20.09
CA GLU A 305 -20.14 -1.30 -19.53
C GLU A 305 -18.92 -1.81 -20.30
N GLU A 306 -18.92 -3.07 -20.76
CA GLU A 306 -17.88 -3.56 -21.68
C GLU A 306 -17.76 -2.66 -22.92
N LYS A 307 -18.91 -2.24 -23.51
CA LYS A 307 -18.89 -1.31 -24.63
C LYS A 307 -18.24 0.03 -24.28
N LYS A 308 -18.51 0.56 -23.08
CA LYS A 308 -17.85 1.79 -22.58
C LYS A 308 -16.36 1.56 -22.33
N LEU A 309 -15.98 0.49 -21.64
CA LEU A 309 -14.58 0.14 -21.35
C LEU A 309 -13.73 -0.06 -22.60
N ARG A 310 -14.33 -0.51 -23.71
CA ARG A 310 -13.67 -0.60 -25.03
C ARG A 310 -13.42 0.76 -25.67
N SER A 311 -14.12 1.82 -25.26
CA SER A 311 -13.93 3.17 -25.80
C SER A 311 -12.63 3.79 -25.26
N PRO A 312 -11.69 4.21 -26.13
CA PRO A 312 -10.49 4.91 -25.69
C PRO A 312 -10.79 6.22 -24.91
N GLN A 313 -11.86 6.92 -25.31
CA GLN A 313 -12.30 8.16 -24.63
C GLN A 313 -12.77 7.86 -23.20
N TYR A 314 -13.55 6.80 -23.00
CA TYR A 314 -14.01 6.43 -21.68
C TYR A 314 -12.85 6.02 -20.76
N ARG A 315 -11.89 5.25 -21.27
CA ARG A 315 -10.66 4.92 -20.53
C ARG A 315 -9.83 6.16 -20.20
N ASP A 316 -9.77 7.13 -21.10
CA ASP A 316 -9.08 8.39 -20.82
C ASP A 316 -9.80 9.23 -19.74
N GLN A 317 -11.13 9.23 -19.71
CA GLN A 317 -11.91 9.84 -18.65
C GLN A 317 -11.64 9.19 -17.29
N LEU A 318 -11.56 7.86 -17.21
CA LEU A 318 -11.22 7.11 -16.00
C LEU A 318 -9.80 7.43 -15.52
N ALA A 319 -8.81 7.37 -16.42
CA ALA A 319 -7.43 7.75 -16.11
C ALA A 319 -7.33 9.21 -15.63
N THR A 320 -8.09 10.13 -16.26
CA THR A 320 -8.15 11.53 -15.85
C THR A 320 -8.76 11.68 -14.45
N ALA A 321 -9.77 10.88 -14.12
CA ALA A 321 -10.38 10.89 -12.79
C ALA A 321 -9.37 10.50 -11.71
N ILE A 322 -8.66 9.38 -11.92
CA ILE A 322 -7.64 8.91 -10.97
C ILE A 322 -6.50 9.93 -10.86
N TYR A 323 -6.02 10.49 -11.97
CA TYR A 323 -5.03 11.57 -11.98
C TYR A 323 -5.47 12.77 -11.14
N ARG A 324 -6.73 13.23 -11.26
CA ARG A 324 -7.25 14.34 -10.47
C ARG A 324 -7.37 14.00 -8.99
N ALA A 325 -7.72 12.76 -8.66
CA ALA A 325 -7.71 12.27 -7.28
C ALA A 325 -6.29 12.32 -6.68
N VAL A 326 -5.27 11.92 -7.44
CA VAL A 326 -3.86 12.03 -7.03
C VAL A 326 -3.46 13.49 -6.77
N GLN A 327 -3.81 14.40 -7.67
CA GLN A 327 -3.53 15.84 -7.48
C GLN A 327 -4.20 16.43 -6.24
N GLN A 328 -5.41 15.98 -5.91
CA GLN A 328 -6.10 16.41 -4.70
C GLN A 328 -5.46 15.81 -3.46
N TYR A 329 -5.10 14.55 -3.52
CA TYR A 329 -4.47 13.84 -2.42
C TYR A 329 -3.11 14.44 -2.06
N GLU A 330 -2.27 14.75 -3.04
CA GLU A 330 -0.99 15.44 -2.82
C GLU A 330 -1.15 16.74 -2.01
N LYS A 331 -2.21 17.51 -2.27
CA LYS A 331 -2.48 18.75 -1.55
C LYS A 331 -2.91 18.56 -0.08
N THR A 332 -3.25 17.35 0.32
CA THR A 332 -3.62 17.01 1.70
C THR A 332 -2.45 16.56 2.54
N LEU A 333 -1.31 16.30 1.92
CA LEU A 333 -0.06 15.87 2.56
C LEU A 333 0.81 17.07 2.96
#